data_6b6e705709e81f2c420af8ec8466f700
#
_entry.id   6b6e705709e81f2c420af8ec8466f700
#
_cell.length_a   1.000
_cell.length_b   1.000
_cell.length_c   1.000
_cell.angle_alpha   90.00
_cell.angle_beta   90.00
_cell.angle_gamma   90.00
#
_symmetry.space_group_name_H-M   'P 1'
#
loop_
_entity.id
_entity.type
_entity.pdbx_description
1 polymer ?
#
loop_
_entity_poly.entity_id
_entity_poly.type
_entity_poly.pdbx_seq_one_letter_code
_entity_poly.pdbx_strand_id
1 'polypeptide(L)'
;GSVLVDVHIAVESMITVSEGHQIAEQVRFGLTEQFPEISDVVVHVDAEDDVFDDSLPDRGELLRLLEQCWKEYPPAQNILRTNLHYLNGSIRLEVCLPFTLASSPAEASEIAYKLKRRAMEFVPQIAQVQVLFTTDDD
;
A
#
# COMPACT_ATOMS: atom_id res chain seq x y z
N GLY A 1 -9.33 -40.31 -9.76
CA GLY A 1 -8.37 -39.30 -10.19
C GLY A 1 -8.24 -38.17 -9.20
N SER A 2 -7.17 -37.42 -9.26
CA SER A 2 -6.96 -36.24 -8.42
C SER A 2 -7.52 -35.01 -9.11
N VAL A 3 -8.07 -34.08 -8.33
CA VAL A 3 -8.58 -32.79 -8.82
C VAL A 3 -7.63 -31.69 -8.38
N LEU A 4 -7.21 -30.88 -9.33
CA LEU A 4 -6.45 -29.66 -9.08
C LEU A 4 -7.39 -28.47 -9.27
N VAL A 5 -7.35 -27.53 -8.34
CA VAL A 5 -8.25 -26.37 -8.35
C VAL A 5 -7.41 -25.09 -8.36
N ASP A 6 -7.79 -24.18 -9.24
CA ASP A 6 -7.24 -22.83 -9.32
C ASP A 6 -8.34 -21.84 -8.98
N VAL A 7 -8.10 -21.01 -7.97
CA VAL A 7 -9.10 -20.07 -7.41
C VAL A 7 -8.52 -18.67 -7.38
N HIS A 8 -9.29 -17.71 -7.86
CA HIS A 8 -9.01 -16.30 -7.67
C HIS A 8 -9.95 -15.73 -6.62
N ILE A 9 -9.40 -15.05 -5.62
CA ILE A 9 -10.18 -14.34 -4.60
C ILE A 9 -9.88 -12.85 -4.67
N ALA A 10 -10.93 -12.05 -4.66
CA ALA A 10 -10.80 -10.59 -4.58
C ALA A 10 -10.87 -10.17 -3.11
N VAL A 11 -9.95 -9.36 -2.68
CA VAL A 11 -9.88 -8.82 -1.31
C VAL A 11 -9.89 -7.31 -1.33
N GLU A 12 -10.25 -6.73 -0.19
CA GLU A 12 -10.19 -5.28 -0.04
C GLU A 12 -8.78 -4.76 -0.31
N SER A 13 -8.70 -3.69 -1.10
CA SER A 13 -7.44 -3.18 -1.66
C SER A 13 -6.44 -2.69 -0.62
N MET A 14 -6.90 -2.34 0.58
CA MET A 14 -6.06 -1.72 1.62
C MET A 14 -5.59 -2.71 2.70
N ILE A 15 -5.92 -3.98 2.60
CA ILE A 15 -5.39 -4.98 3.53
C ILE A 15 -3.90 -5.21 3.27
N THR A 16 -3.21 -5.77 4.26
CA THR A 16 -1.79 -6.10 4.10
C THR A 16 -1.60 -7.36 3.27
N VAL A 17 -0.41 -7.52 2.70
CA VAL A 17 -0.03 -8.75 1.98
C VAL A 17 -0.14 -9.97 2.90
N SER A 18 0.27 -9.86 4.17
CA SER A 18 0.20 -10.96 5.12
C SER A 18 -1.24 -11.36 5.46
N GLU A 19 -2.16 -10.39 5.57
CA GLU A 19 -3.58 -10.69 5.74
C GLU A 19 -4.17 -11.36 4.50
N GLY A 20 -3.83 -10.87 3.31
CA GLY A 20 -4.25 -11.50 2.06
C GLY A 20 -3.76 -12.94 1.95
N HIS A 21 -2.51 -13.20 2.32
CA HIS A 21 -1.96 -14.55 2.37
C HIS A 21 -2.72 -15.45 3.37
N GLN A 22 -3.03 -14.94 4.55
CA GLN A 22 -3.80 -15.65 5.55
C GLN A 22 -5.18 -16.07 5.03
N ILE A 23 -5.87 -15.15 4.33
CA ILE A 23 -7.17 -15.45 3.70
C ILE A 23 -7.01 -16.55 2.65
N ALA A 24 -5.98 -16.48 1.80
CA ALA A 24 -5.72 -17.50 0.79
C ALA A 24 -5.52 -18.88 1.41
N GLU A 25 -4.75 -18.98 2.48
CA GLU A 25 -4.51 -20.24 3.18
C GLU A 25 -5.79 -20.80 3.84
N GLN A 26 -6.64 -19.91 4.38
CA GLN A 26 -7.95 -20.34 4.91
C GLN A 26 -8.85 -20.92 3.82
N VAL A 27 -8.87 -20.31 2.64
CA VAL A 27 -9.64 -20.82 1.49
C VAL A 27 -9.08 -22.16 1.04
N ARG A 28 -7.76 -22.28 0.90
CA ARG A 28 -7.10 -23.53 0.50
C ARG A 28 -7.42 -24.66 1.46
N PHE A 29 -7.26 -24.43 2.75
CA PHE A 29 -7.55 -25.40 3.80
C PHE A 29 -9.02 -25.82 3.78
N GLY A 30 -9.94 -24.83 3.72
CA GLY A 30 -11.38 -25.13 3.70
C GLY A 30 -11.80 -25.99 2.52
N LEU A 31 -11.25 -25.74 1.34
CA LEU A 31 -11.56 -26.53 0.14
C LEU A 31 -11.02 -27.97 0.26
N THR A 32 -9.79 -28.13 0.72
CA THR A 32 -9.21 -29.48 0.86
C THR A 32 -9.87 -30.30 1.96
N GLU A 33 -10.36 -29.67 3.03
CA GLU A 33 -11.10 -30.34 4.10
C GLU A 33 -12.51 -30.79 3.67
N GLN A 34 -13.21 -29.92 2.89
CA GLN A 34 -14.58 -30.21 2.47
C GLN A 34 -14.68 -31.17 1.29
N PHE A 35 -13.65 -31.21 0.45
CA PHE A 35 -13.65 -31.98 -0.79
C PHE A 35 -12.41 -32.91 -0.85
N PRO A 36 -12.49 -34.12 -0.30
CA PRO A 36 -11.34 -35.02 -0.25
C PRO A 36 -10.77 -35.43 -1.62
N GLU A 37 -11.54 -35.26 -2.68
CA GLU A 37 -11.08 -35.48 -4.05
C GLU A 37 -10.12 -34.40 -4.56
N ILE A 38 -10.06 -33.25 -3.91
CA ILE A 38 -9.13 -32.16 -4.25
C ILE A 38 -7.75 -32.53 -3.69
N SER A 39 -6.79 -32.68 -4.59
CA SER A 39 -5.41 -33.01 -4.23
C SER A 39 -4.56 -31.79 -4.00
N ASP A 40 -4.88 -30.67 -4.66
CA ASP A 40 -4.17 -29.41 -4.47
C ASP A 40 -5.02 -28.22 -4.91
N VAL A 41 -4.80 -27.07 -4.24
CA VAL A 41 -5.49 -25.81 -4.53
C VAL A 41 -4.46 -24.69 -4.63
N VAL A 42 -4.47 -23.99 -5.77
CA VAL A 42 -3.73 -22.74 -5.94
C VAL A 42 -4.70 -21.59 -5.76
N VAL A 43 -4.41 -20.69 -4.84
CA VAL A 43 -5.25 -19.52 -4.57
C VAL A 43 -4.49 -18.25 -4.95
N HIS A 44 -5.05 -17.49 -5.89
CA HIS A 44 -4.57 -16.18 -6.27
C HIS A 44 -5.34 -15.12 -5.47
N VAL A 45 -4.62 -14.18 -4.88
CA VAL A 45 -5.22 -13.06 -4.14
C VAL A 45 -5.09 -11.80 -4.97
N ASP A 46 -6.22 -11.24 -5.37
CA ASP A 46 -6.28 -10.03 -6.17
C ASP A 46 -6.91 -8.90 -5.36
N ALA A 47 -6.39 -7.68 -5.51
CA ALA A 47 -7.06 -6.49 -4.98
C ALA A 47 -8.31 -6.19 -5.80
N GLU A 48 -9.36 -5.65 -5.16
CA GLU A 48 -10.61 -5.32 -5.86
C GLU A 48 -10.40 -4.37 -7.04
N ASP A 49 -9.43 -3.46 -6.94
CA ASP A 49 -9.09 -2.45 -7.95
C ASP A 49 -7.80 -2.83 -8.70
N ASP A 50 -7.59 -4.11 -8.96
CA ASP A 50 -6.38 -4.64 -9.58
C ASP A 50 -6.37 -4.35 -11.10
N VAL A 51 -5.78 -3.22 -11.45
CA VAL A 51 -5.48 -2.84 -12.84
C VAL A 51 -4.00 -2.55 -12.95
N PHE A 52 -3.29 -3.37 -13.72
CA PHE A 52 -1.87 -3.15 -13.97
C PHE A 52 -1.66 -2.05 -15.02
N ASP A 53 -0.83 -1.08 -14.66
CA ASP A 53 -0.41 0.00 -15.56
C ASP A 53 1.12 0.11 -15.52
N ASP A 54 1.76 -0.27 -16.61
CA ASP A 54 3.22 -0.29 -16.75
C ASP A 54 3.83 1.11 -16.89
N SER A 55 3.01 2.15 -17.07
CA SER A 55 3.48 3.54 -17.11
C SER A 55 3.74 4.13 -15.72
N LEU A 56 3.26 3.46 -14.65
CA LEU A 56 3.46 3.91 -13.29
C LEU A 56 4.92 3.64 -12.83
N PRO A 57 5.53 4.60 -12.13
CA PRO A 57 6.86 4.38 -11.59
C PRO A 57 6.87 3.25 -10.56
N ASP A 58 7.92 2.44 -10.55
CA ASP A 58 8.12 1.47 -9.49
C ASP A 58 8.52 2.17 -8.17
N ARG A 59 8.65 1.39 -7.09
CA ARG A 59 9.00 1.95 -5.77
C ARG A 59 10.31 2.74 -5.80
N GLY A 60 11.35 2.20 -6.41
CA GLY A 60 12.66 2.84 -6.46
C GLY A 60 12.62 4.19 -7.18
N GLU A 61 11.97 4.22 -8.32
CA GLU A 61 11.79 5.45 -9.11
C GLU A 61 10.93 6.47 -8.36
N LEU A 62 9.81 6.03 -7.79
CA LEU A 62 8.91 6.92 -7.06
C LEU A 62 9.59 7.53 -5.83
N LEU A 63 10.33 6.74 -5.05
CA LEU A 63 11.04 7.26 -3.89
C LEU A 63 12.10 8.30 -4.27
N ARG A 64 12.78 8.12 -5.41
CA ARG A 64 13.71 9.13 -5.92
C ARG A 64 13.00 10.43 -6.29
N LEU A 65 11.84 10.35 -6.93
CA LEU A 65 11.03 11.53 -7.27
C LEU A 65 10.55 12.26 -6.02
N LEU A 66 10.08 11.53 -5.02
CA LEU A 66 9.63 12.10 -3.75
C LEU A 66 10.78 12.75 -2.99
N GLU A 67 11.95 12.14 -2.97
CA GLU A 67 13.15 12.74 -2.38
C GLU A 67 13.46 14.10 -3.02
N GLN A 68 13.36 14.20 -4.33
CA GLN A 68 13.56 15.46 -5.04
C GLN A 68 12.52 16.52 -4.67
N CYS A 69 11.24 16.17 -4.66
CA CYS A 69 10.17 17.14 -4.38
C CYS A 69 10.15 17.61 -2.92
N TRP A 70 10.69 16.81 -2.01
CA TRP A 70 10.73 17.10 -0.57
C TRP A 70 12.11 17.56 -0.08
N LYS A 71 13.07 17.70 -0.98
CA LYS A 71 14.47 17.96 -0.63
C LYS A 71 14.67 19.19 0.27
N GLU A 72 13.91 20.24 0.03
CA GLU A 72 14.01 21.50 0.78
C GLU A 72 12.92 21.66 1.84
N TYR A 73 12.27 20.55 2.20
CA TYR A 73 11.23 20.53 3.21
C TYR A 73 11.65 19.66 4.39
N PRO A 74 12.20 20.26 5.47
CA PRO A 74 12.78 19.50 6.59
C PRO A 74 11.88 18.46 7.22
N PRO A 75 10.56 18.67 7.40
CA PRO A 75 9.70 17.62 7.96
C PRO A 75 9.75 16.29 7.20
N ALA A 76 9.95 16.33 5.88
CA ALA A 76 10.04 15.12 5.06
C ALA A 76 11.26 14.25 5.40
N GLN A 77 12.31 14.85 5.97
CA GLN A 77 13.52 14.11 6.36
C GLN A 77 13.29 13.21 7.57
N ASN A 78 12.14 13.33 8.23
CA ASN A 78 11.76 12.53 9.41
C ASN A 78 10.78 11.40 9.06
N ILE A 79 10.54 11.12 7.79
CA ILE A 79 9.64 10.06 7.37
C ILE A 79 10.20 8.71 7.86
N LEU A 80 9.38 8.00 8.65
CA LEU A 80 9.72 6.70 9.21
C LEU A 80 9.41 5.57 8.24
N ARG A 81 8.29 5.69 7.51
CA ARG A 81 7.80 4.65 6.62
C ARG A 81 6.97 5.24 5.49
N THR A 82 7.12 4.65 4.31
CA THR A 82 6.32 4.97 3.14
C THR A 82 5.71 3.69 2.58
N ASN A 83 4.39 3.64 2.50
CA ASN A 83 3.65 2.55 1.86
C ASN A 83 3.03 3.03 0.56
N LEU A 84 3.11 2.19 -0.45
CA LEU A 84 2.58 2.45 -1.78
C LEU A 84 1.45 1.49 -2.08
N HIS A 85 0.35 2.03 -2.60
CA HIS A 85 -0.76 1.25 -3.11
C HIS A 85 -0.95 1.58 -4.59
N TYR A 86 -0.85 0.57 -5.44
CA TYR A 86 -1.07 0.69 -6.87
C TYR A 86 -2.48 0.21 -7.16
N LEU A 87 -3.40 1.15 -7.30
CA LEU A 87 -4.82 0.87 -7.43
C LEU A 87 -5.43 1.68 -8.58
N ASN A 88 -6.20 1.02 -9.45
CA ASN A 88 -6.95 1.69 -10.50
C ASN A 88 -6.09 2.54 -11.46
N GLY A 89 -4.88 2.08 -11.76
CA GLY A 89 -3.96 2.83 -12.64
C GLY A 89 -3.40 4.09 -12.00
N SER A 90 -3.42 4.20 -10.69
CA SER A 90 -2.87 5.33 -9.94
C SER A 90 -2.16 4.86 -8.67
N ILE A 91 -1.49 5.78 -8.00
CA ILE A 91 -0.76 5.50 -6.78
C ILE A 91 -1.43 6.20 -5.60
N ARG A 92 -1.66 5.45 -4.54
CA ARG A 92 -1.93 6.00 -3.21
C ARG A 92 -0.68 5.89 -2.37
N LEU A 93 -0.29 6.99 -1.76
CA LEU A 93 0.89 7.09 -0.92
C LEU A 93 0.47 7.24 0.54
N GLU A 94 1.01 6.42 1.42
CA GLU A 94 0.93 6.61 2.86
C GLU A 94 2.31 6.98 3.39
N VAL A 95 2.38 8.05 4.17
CA VAL A 95 3.62 8.53 4.79
C VAL A 95 3.42 8.54 6.29
N CYS A 96 4.34 7.94 7.02
CA CYS A 96 4.32 7.90 8.47
C CYS A 96 5.41 8.80 9.05
N LEU A 97 5.02 9.71 9.93
CA LEU A 97 5.90 10.65 10.60
C LEU A 97 5.86 10.44 12.13
N PRO A 98 6.95 10.77 12.85
CA PRO A 98 6.91 10.74 14.31
C PRO A 98 5.93 11.77 14.85
N PHE A 99 5.15 11.36 15.85
CA PHE A 99 4.17 12.23 16.50
C PHE A 99 4.81 13.49 17.12
N THR A 100 6.06 13.38 17.52
CA THR A 100 6.81 14.49 18.13
C THR A 100 7.22 15.58 17.15
N LEU A 101 7.05 15.36 15.84
CA LEU A 101 7.43 16.31 14.81
C LEU A 101 6.57 17.59 14.83
N ALA A 102 5.31 17.45 15.21
CA ALA A 102 4.36 18.56 15.31
C ALA A 102 4.02 18.86 16.78
N SER A 103 3.95 20.14 17.12
CA SER A 103 3.62 20.57 18.48
C SER A 103 2.12 20.83 18.70
N SER A 104 1.33 20.77 17.63
CA SER A 104 -0.12 20.98 17.67
C SER A 104 -0.82 20.28 16.50
N PRO A 105 -2.13 20.02 16.60
CA PRO A 105 -2.91 19.51 15.46
C PRO A 105 -2.86 20.42 14.24
N ALA A 106 -2.83 21.73 14.45
CA ALA A 106 -2.72 22.71 13.37
C ALA A 106 -1.39 22.58 12.61
N GLU A 107 -0.30 22.43 13.33
CA GLU A 107 1.03 22.20 12.74
C GLU A 107 1.10 20.86 12.00
N ALA A 108 0.53 19.79 12.59
CA ALA A 108 0.43 18.49 11.95
C ALA A 108 -0.34 18.58 10.61
N SER A 109 -1.47 19.30 10.61
CA SER A 109 -2.26 19.51 9.39
C SER A 109 -1.49 20.29 8.33
N GLU A 110 -0.73 21.27 8.73
CA GLU A 110 0.11 22.06 7.80
C GLU A 110 1.21 21.18 7.18
N ILE A 111 1.90 20.38 7.98
CA ILE A 111 2.91 19.43 7.50
C ILE A 111 2.29 18.47 6.49
N ALA A 112 1.17 17.87 6.83
CA ALA A 112 0.45 16.96 5.95
C ALA A 112 0.07 17.63 4.63
N TYR A 113 -0.47 18.82 4.68
CA TYR A 113 -0.88 19.57 3.50
C TYR A 113 0.31 19.85 2.56
N LYS A 114 1.44 20.29 3.10
CA LYS A 114 2.64 20.59 2.31
C LYS A 114 3.24 19.34 1.67
N LEU A 115 3.32 18.24 2.41
CA LEU A 115 3.80 16.98 1.86
C LEU A 115 2.91 16.49 0.71
N LYS A 116 1.59 16.50 0.93
CA LYS A 116 0.61 16.10 -0.10
C LYS A 116 0.73 16.94 -1.36
N ARG A 117 0.70 18.24 -1.19
CA ARG A 117 0.71 19.18 -2.30
C ARG A 117 1.96 19.01 -3.15
N ARG A 118 3.13 18.99 -2.53
CA ARG A 118 4.40 18.81 -3.24
C ARG A 118 4.46 17.50 -4.00
N ALA A 119 4.06 16.41 -3.36
CA ALA A 119 4.07 15.10 -3.99
C ALA A 119 3.12 15.02 -5.20
N MET A 120 1.89 15.49 -5.04
CA MET A 120 0.88 15.41 -6.10
C MET A 120 1.16 16.36 -7.26
N GLU A 121 1.77 17.51 -7.00
CA GLU A 121 2.20 18.44 -8.06
C GLU A 121 3.40 17.90 -8.85
N PHE A 122 4.34 17.25 -8.17
CA PHE A 122 5.56 16.75 -8.78
C PHE A 122 5.36 15.40 -9.47
N VAL A 123 4.49 14.54 -8.93
CA VAL A 123 4.18 13.21 -9.47
C VAL A 123 2.67 13.11 -9.73
N PRO A 124 2.22 13.44 -10.96
CA PRO A 124 0.78 13.45 -11.27
C PRO A 124 0.08 12.09 -11.14
N GLN A 125 0.83 10.98 -11.20
CA GLN A 125 0.28 9.63 -11.03
C GLN A 125 -0.16 9.34 -9.59
N ILE A 126 0.25 10.16 -8.61
CA ILE A 126 -0.21 10.06 -7.22
C ILE A 126 -1.61 10.68 -7.13
N ALA A 127 -2.60 9.83 -6.87
CA ALA A 127 -3.99 10.25 -6.72
C ALA A 127 -4.35 10.67 -5.29
N GLN A 128 -3.63 10.13 -4.31
CA GLN A 128 -3.89 10.42 -2.90
C GLN A 128 -2.60 10.28 -2.09
N VAL A 129 -2.44 11.16 -1.12
CA VAL A 129 -1.40 11.07 -0.09
C VAL A 129 -2.08 11.11 1.28
N GLN A 130 -1.83 10.11 2.10
CA GLN A 130 -2.25 10.07 3.49
C GLN A 130 -1.02 10.22 4.38
N VAL A 131 -1.06 11.18 5.29
CA VAL A 131 0.01 11.40 6.26
C VAL A 131 -0.47 10.95 7.63
N LEU A 132 0.26 10.01 8.22
CA LEU A 132 -0.03 9.44 9.52
C LEU A 132 1.08 9.87 10.51
N PHE A 133 0.68 10.14 11.73
CA PHE A 133 1.61 10.44 12.82
C PHE A 133 1.58 9.28 13.81
N THR A 134 2.74 8.77 14.19
CA THR A 134 2.86 7.64 15.09
C THR A 134 3.70 7.98 16.32
N THR A 135 3.41 7.32 17.43
CA THR A 135 4.24 7.35 18.64
C THR A 135 5.32 6.27 18.62
N ASP A 136 5.28 5.37 17.62
CA ASP A 136 6.27 4.31 17.46
C ASP A 136 7.48 4.84 16.70
N ASP A 137 8.67 4.41 17.08
CA ASP A 137 9.93 4.83 16.45
C ASP A 137 10.37 3.90 15.31
N ASP A 138 9.55 2.89 14.98
CA ASP A 138 9.84 1.88 13.97
C ASP A 138 9.04 2.10 12.66
#